data_a5083955e095e6f5213d096b213d9bd4
#
_entry.id   a5083955e095e6f5213d096b213d9bd4
#
_cell.length_a   1.000
_cell.length_b   1.000
_cell.length_c   1.000
_cell.angle_alpha   90.00
_cell.angle_beta   90.00
_cell.angle_gamma   90.00
#
_symmetry.space_group_name_H-M   'P 1'
#
loop_
_entity.id
_entity.type
_entity.pdbx_description
1 polymer ?
#
loop_
_entity_poly.entity_id
_entity_poly.type
_entity_poly.pdbx_seq_one_letter_code
_entity_poly.pdbx_strand_id
1 'polypeptide(L)'
;MTQALIFDALRTPRGKGKSDGALHSVKPVNLVAGLLKALQQRTALDTSQVDDVVLGCVTPVGDQGADIAKTAAQVADWDVSVAGVQINRFCASGLEAVNLGAMKVRSGFEDLVVVGGVESMSRVPMGSDGGAWALDPETNLHSHFTPQGVGADLIATLEGFSRQDVDAYALHSQQKAARARADGSFSKSLVPVQDQNGIILLDHDEFIRADSTLEGLGKLKPSFEMMGQMGFDATALRVYSHVERINHVHTPGNSSGIVDGAALMLIGSEAKGRALGLQPRARIVATAVTSTDPTIMLTGPAPATRKALAKAGLRVEDIDLFEVNEAFASVVLKFIKDMAIDPDKVNVNGGSIAMGHPLGATGCAILGTLLDELETRRLRFGLATLCVGGGMGIATIIERL
;
A
#
# COMPACT_ATOMS: atom_id res chain seq x y z
N MET A 1 -25.27 -13.79 -5.12
CA MET A 1 -23.95 -13.90 -4.46
C MET A 1 -23.90 -12.93 -3.31
N THR A 2 -23.38 -13.33 -2.17
CA THR A 2 -23.17 -12.46 -1.01
C THR A 2 -22.27 -11.29 -1.38
N GLN A 3 -22.57 -10.10 -0.90
CA GLN A 3 -21.73 -8.92 -1.09
C GLN A 3 -20.68 -8.86 0.03
N ALA A 4 -19.49 -8.43 -0.29
CA ALA A 4 -18.46 -8.11 0.69
C ALA A 4 -18.52 -6.60 0.98
N LEU A 5 -18.90 -6.26 2.20
CA LEU A 5 -19.09 -4.88 2.66
C LEU A 5 -17.96 -4.46 3.58
N ILE A 6 -17.48 -3.25 3.43
CA ILE A 6 -16.52 -2.61 4.33
C ILE A 6 -17.30 -1.85 5.39
N PHE A 7 -17.06 -2.17 6.66
CA PHE A 7 -17.72 -1.52 7.80
C PHE A 7 -16.83 -0.47 8.46
N ASP A 8 -15.52 -0.71 8.55
CA ASP A 8 -14.57 0.27 9.06
C ASP A 8 -13.19 0.10 8.41
N ALA A 9 -12.38 1.16 8.46
CA ALA A 9 -11.01 1.20 7.99
C ALA A 9 -10.17 2.06 8.92
N LEU A 10 -9.05 1.49 9.39
CA LEU A 10 -8.15 2.11 10.36
C LEU A 10 -6.70 1.99 9.90
N ARG A 11 -5.87 2.96 10.28
CA ARG A 11 -4.42 2.87 10.14
C ARG A 11 -3.69 3.56 11.29
N THR A 12 -2.46 3.16 11.55
CA THR A 12 -1.55 3.95 12.35
C THR A 12 -1.05 5.16 11.55
N PRO A 13 -0.53 6.21 12.20
CA PRO A 13 0.42 7.09 11.53
C PRO A 13 1.63 6.28 11.04
N ARG A 14 2.32 6.78 10.04
CA ARG A 14 3.53 6.16 9.49
C ARG A 14 4.75 6.79 10.13
N GLY A 15 5.51 5.99 10.87
CA GLY A 15 6.76 6.39 11.50
C GLY A 15 7.93 6.24 10.55
N LYS A 16 8.93 7.10 10.68
CA LYS A 16 10.16 7.04 9.90
C LYS A 16 10.89 5.70 10.09
N GLY A 17 11.21 5.01 9.02
CA GLY A 17 11.80 3.68 9.01
C GLY A 17 13.30 3.65 9.36
N LYS A 18 13.67 4.25 10.47
CA LYS A 18 15.04 4.33 10.99
C LYS A 18 15.03 4.13 12.50
N SER A 19 16.22 3.86 13.09
CA SER A 19 16.36 3.69 14.54
C SER A 19 15.99 4.91 15.37
N ASP A 20 15.98 6.11 14.77
CA ASP A 20 15.51 7.37 15.35
C ASP A 20 14.05 7.70 15.03
N GLY A 21 13.32 6.82 14.34
CA GLY A 21 11.89 7.00 14.02
C GLY A 21 11.00 6.78 15.24
N ALA A 22 9.90 7.51 15.32
CA ALA A 22 9.01 7.51 16.48
C ALA A 22 8.39 6.12 16.78
N LEU A 23 8.25 5.24 15.78
CA LEU A 23 7.69 3.90 15.95
C LEU A 23 8.75 2.79 16.09
N HIS A 24 10.05 3.11 16.04
CA HIS A 24 11.10 2.10 16.16
C HIS A 24 11.05 1.30 17.48
N SER A 25 10.66 1.94 18.58
CA SER A 25 10.51 1.27 19.88
C SER A 25 9.27 0.37 19.97
N VAL A 26 8.31 0.51 19.04
CA VAL A 26 7.05 -0.23 19.05
C VAL A 26 7.21 -1.52 18.25
N LYS A 27 6.92 -2.66 18.85
CA LYS A 27 6.91 -3.95 18.15
C LYS A 27 5.83 -3.95 17.06
N PRO A 28 6.07 -4.51 15.87
CA PRO A 28 5.05 -4.56 14.80
C PRO A 28 3.76 -5.24 15.24
N VAL A 29 3.82 -6.28 16.06
CA VAL A 29 2.64 -6.93 16.63
C VAL A 29 1.78 -5.96 17.46
N ASN A 30 2.40 -5.00 18.17
CA ASN A 30 1.69 -4.01 18.98
C ASN A 30 1.03 -2.92 18.11
N LEU A 31 1.59 -2.61 16.94
CA LEU A 31 0.92 -1.71 15.97
C LEU A 31 -0.42 -2.32 15.53
N VAL A 32 -0.42 -3.62 15.20
CA VAL A 32 -1.65 -4.33 14.80
C VAL A 32 -2.60 -4.47 15.99
N ALA A 33 -2.12 -4.93 17.15
CA ALA A 33 -2.95 -5.11 18.34
C ALA A 33 -3.62 -3.80 18.79
N GLY A 34 -2.91 -2.67 18.68
CA GLY A 34 -3.49 -1.35 18.94
C GLY A 34 -4.66 -1.01 18.00
N LEU A 35 -4.52 -1.33 16.70
CA LEU A 35 -5.61 -1.15 15.73
C LEU A 35 -6.77 -2.12 15.96
N LEU A 36 -6.51 -3.38 16.35
CA LEU A 36 -7.55 -4.34 16.69
C LEU A 36 -8.37 -3.86 17.89
N LYS A 37 -7.72 -3.36 18.96
CA LYS A 37 -8.39 -2.75 20.11
C LYS A 37 -9.20 -1.52 19.72
N ALA A 38 -8.65 -0.65 18.88
CA ALA A 38 -9.36 0.53 18.40
C ALA A 38 -10.59 0.15 17.55
N LEU A 39 -10.46 -0.86 16.68
CA LEU A 39 -11.57 -1.39 15.87
C LEU A 39 -12.69 -1.91 16.77
N GLN A 40 -12.34 -2.75 17.75
CA GLN A 40 -13.28 -3.31 18.72
C GLN A 40 -14.04 -2.22 19.48
N GLN A 41 -13.32 -1.20 19.96
CA GLN A 41 -13.93 -0.09 20.70
C GLN A 41 -14.87 0.75 19.82
N ARG A 42 -14.46 1.07 18.59
CA ARG A 42 -15.24 1.91 17.66
C ARG A 42 -16.54 1.24 17.21
N THR A 43 -16.51 -0.05 17.04
CA THR A 43 -17.63 -0.84 16.50
C THR A 43 -18.40 -1.58 17.58
N ALA A 44 -17.98 -1.53 18.83
CA ALA A 44 -18.51 -2.33 19.95
C ALA A 44 -18.54 -3.83 19.60
N LEU A 45 -17.51 -4.30 18.87
CA LEU A 45 -17.45 -5.62 18.29
C LEU A 45 -17.27 -6.71 19.35
N ASP A 46 -18.17 -7.68 19.35
CA ASP A 46 -17.92 -8.98 19.98
C ASP A 46 -16.92 -9.76 19.12
N THR A 47 -15.68 -9.87 19.59
CA THR A 47 -14.58 -10.46 18.82
C THR A 47 -14.78 -11.93 18.52
N SER A 48 -15.61 -12.67 19.30
CA SER A 48 -16.00 -14.06 18.99
C SER A 48 -16.78 -14.22 17.70
N GLN A 49 -17.26 -13.11 17.13
CA GLN A 49 -18.00 -13.08 15.87
C GLN A 49 -17.09 -12.96 14.65
N VAL A 50 -15.77 -12.74 14.85
CA VAL A 50 -14.78 -12.64 13.77
C VAL A 50 -14.24 -14.01 13.44
N ASP A 51 -14.34 -14.40 12.17
CA ASP A 51 -13.91 -15.71 11.70
C ASP A 51 -12.38 -15.77 11.53
N ASP A 52 -11.77 -14.72 10.95
CA ASP A 52 -10.35 -14.72 10.60
C ASP A 52 -9.76 -13.32 10.59
N VAL A 53 -8.44 -13.24 10.79
CA VAL A 53 -7.60 -12.05 10.60
C VAL A 53 -6.59 -12.33 9.48
N VAL A 54 -6.72 -11.65 8.34
CA VAL A 54 -5.82 -11.82 7.19
C VAL A 54 -4.89 -10.62 7.09
N LEU A 55 -3.60 -10.81 7.34
CA LEU A 55 -2.62 -9.73 7.32
C LEU A 55 -1.53 -9.88 6.26
N GLY A 56 -1.31 -8.83 5.49
CA GLY A 56 -0.14 -8.67 4.66
C GLY A 56 1.11 -8.32 5.49
N CYS A 57 2.20 -9.06 5.27
CA CYS A 57 3.51 -8.76 5.81
C CYS A 57 4.56 -9.25 4.81
N VAL A 58 5.44 -8.36 4.36
CA VAL A 58 6.35 -8.67 3.24
C VAL A 58 7.62 -9.34 3.74
N THR A 59 8.12 -8.93 4.91
CA THR A 59 9.34 -9.48 5.50
C THR A 59 9.00 -10.26 6.78
N PRO A 60 8.42 -11.47 6.68
CA PRO A 60 7.84 -12.21 7.80
C PRO A 60 8.92 -12.97 8.62
N VAL A 61 9.92 -12.24 9.09
CA VAL A 61 11.03 -12.76 9.92
C VAL A 61 11.23 -11.91 11.16
N GLY A 62 11.97 -12.44 12.14
CA GLY A 62 12.23 -11.74 13.39
C GLY A 62 10.93 -11.28 14.08
N ASP A 63 10.81 -9.99 14.38
CA ASP A 63 9.65 -9.41 15.05
C ASP A 63 8.34 -9.47 14.24
N GLN A 64 8.40 -9.79 12.96
CA GLN A 64 7.26 -9.93 12.04
C GLN A 64 6.96 -11.39 11.68
N GLY A 65 7.70 -12.35 12.25
CA GLY A 65 7.55 -13.78 11.99
C GLY A 65 6.41 -14.44 12.76
N ALA A 66 6.31 -15.75 12.62
CA ALA A 66 5.43 -16.64 13.39
C ALA A 66 3.93 -16.24 13.36
N ASP A 67 3.41 -15.99 12.15
CA ASP A 67 2.01 -15.59 11.94
C ASP A 67 1.58 -14.40 12.82
N ILE A 68 2.05 -13.23 12.43
CA ILE A 68 1.78 -11.98 13.15
C ILE A 68 0.27 -11.67 13.25
N ALA A 69 -0.56 -12.20 12.35
CA ALA A 69 -2.01 -12.00 12.38
C ALA A 69 -2.63 -12.66 13.62
N LYS A 70 -2.37 -13.95 13.82
CA LYS A 70 -2.85 -14.67 15.02
C LYS A 70 -2.21 -14.14 16.29
N THR A 71 -0.91 -13.86 16.26
CA THR A 71 -0.19 -13.32 17.42
C THR A 71 -0.74 -11.96 17.84
N ALA A 72 -1.08 -11.08 16.89
CA ALA A 72 -1.67 -9.78 17.19
C ALA A 72 -3.07 -9.87 17.81
N ALA A 73 -3.91 -10.80 17.34
CA ALA A 73 -5.22 -11.06 17.94
C ALA A 73 -5.09 -11.52 19.39
N GLN A 74 -4.11 -12.38 19.69
CA GLN A 74 -3.81 -12.79 21.07
C GLN A 74 -3.34 -11.64 21.95
N VAL A 75 -2.44 -10.76 21.44
CA VAL A 75 -1.94 -9.58 22.15
C VAL A 75 -3.04 -8.53 22.33
N ALA A 76 -4.03 -8.51 21.45
CA ALA A 76 -5.20 -7.64 21.58
C ALA A 76 -6.26 -8.16 22.57
N ASP A 77 -6.05 -9.33 23.15
CA ASP A 77 -7.00 -10.03 24.02
C ASP A 77 -8.34 -10.35 23.32
N TRP A 78 -8.27 -10.66 22.03
CA TRP A 78 -9.43 -11.07 21.26
C TRP A 78 -9.80 -12.53 21.57
N ASP A 79 -11.04 -12.90 21.28
CA ASP A 79 -11.54 -14.26 21.52
C ASP A 79 -10.61 -15.34 20.94
N VAL A 80 -10.45 -16.43 21.65
CA VAL A 80 -9.55 -17.53 21.26
C VAL A 80 -9.95 -18.21 19.97
N SER A 81 -11.22 -18.13 19.59
CA SER A 81 -11.77 -18.68 18.35
C SER A 81 -11.31 -17.95 17.10
N VAL A 82 -10.84 -16.69 17.22
CA VAL A 82 -10.39 -15.89 16.08
C VAL A 82 -9.13 -16.51 15.47
N ALA A 83 -9.23 -16.96 14.23
CA ALA A 83 -8.09 -17.48 13.46
C ALA A 83 -7.19 -16.33 12.95
N GLY A 84 -6.08 -16.67 12.33
CA GLY A 84 -5.20 -15.68 11.71
C GLY A 84 -4.35 -16.30 10.61
N VAL A 85 -4.08 -15.53 9.57
CA VAL A 85 -3.18 -15.91 8.48
C VAL A 85 -2.38 -14.72 7.99
N GLN A 86 -1.09 -14.94 7.80
CA GLN A 86 -0.16 -13.97 7.23
C GLN A 86 0.10 -14.31 5.78
N ILE A 87 0.08 -13.28 4.90
CA ILE A 87 0.31 -13.45 3.47
C ILE A 87 1.38 -12.50 2.95
N ASN A 88 2.03 -12.87 1.84
CA ASN A 88 3.00 -12.05 1.14
C ASN A 88 2.66 -11.98 -0.36
N ARG A 89 2.40 -10.78 -0.86
CA ARG A 89 2.38 -10.39 -2.28
C ARG A 89 3.19 -9.10 -2.45
N PHE A 90 4.38 -9.04 -1.84
CA PHE A 90 5.22 -7.84 -1.83
C PHE A 90 4.41 -6.57 -1.48
N CYS A 91 4.65 -5.47 -2.17
CA CYS A 91 3.98 -4.17 -1.94
C CYS A 91 2.45 -4.22 -1.93
N ALA A 92 1.85 -5.26 -2.52
CA ALA A 92 0.40 -5.44 -2.59
C ALA A 92 -0.19 -6.24 -1.42
N SER A 93 0.62 -6.74 -0.49
CA SER A 93 0.14 -7.69 0.54
C SER A 93 -1.09 -7.20 1.30
N GLY A 94 -1.13 -5.91 1.68
CA GLY A 94 -2.30 -5.34 2.37
C GLY A 94 -3.56 -5.27 1.51
N LEU A 95 -3.45 -4.96 0.21
CA LEU A 95 -4.60 -4.96 -0.70
C LEU A 95 -5.03 -6.39 -1.07
N GLU A 96 -4.08 -7.31 -1.16
CA GLU A 96 -4.38 -8.73 -1.35
C GLU A 96 -5.12 -9.31 -0.14
N ALA A 97 -4.74 -8.93 1.08
CA ALA A 97 -5.47 -9.32 2.29
C ALA A 97 -6.93 -8.85 2.23
N VAL A 98 -7.18 -7.60 1.79
CA VAL A 98 -8.54 -7.08 1.55
C VAL A 98 -9.27 -7.91 0.50
N ASN A 99 -8.61 -8.21 -0.62
CA ASN A 99 -9.21 -8.99 -1.71
C ASN A 99 -9.54 -10.43 -1.27
N LEU A 100 -8.65 -11.08 -0.53
CA LEU A 100 -8.90 -12.43 0.02
C LEU A 100 -10.06 -12.42 1.03
N GLY A 101 -10.10 -11.44 1.94
CA GLY A 101 -11.23 -11.28 2.86
C GLY A 101 -12.55 -11.08 2.13
N ALA A 102 -12.56 -10.26 1.08
CA ALA A 102 -13.74 -10.09 0.24
C ALA A 102 -14.15 -11.40 -0.46
N MET A 103 -13.19 -12.20 -0.92
CA MET A 103 -13.45 -13.51 -1.53
C MET A 103 -14.02 -14.51 -0.51
N LYS A 104 -13.47 -14.55 0.71
CA LYS A 104 -13.98 -15.39 1.82
C LYS A 104 -15.44 -15.08 2.11
N VAL A 105 -15.79 -13.80 2.28
CA VAL A 105 -17.17 -13.37 2.54
C VAL A 105 -18.08 -13.65 1.33
N ARG A 106 -17.64 -13.34 0.11
CA ARG A 106 -18.47 -13.56 -1.10
C ARG A 106 -18.71 -15.02 -1.41
N SER A 107 -17.78 -15.90 -1.03
CA SER A 107 -17.95 -17.36 -1.18
C SER A 107 -18.96 -17.95 -0.18
N GLY A 108 -19.24 -17.24 0.92
CA GLY A 108 -20.10 -17.68 2.00
C GLY A 108 -19.42 -18.69 2.96
N PHE A 109 -18.09 -18.83 2.89
CA PHE A 109 -17.36 -19.65 3.86
C PHE A 109 -17.13 -18.91 5.18
N GLU A 110 -16.99 -17.59 5.13
CA GLU A 110 -16.82 -16.74 6.31
C GLU A 110 -17.76 -15.52 6.21
N ASP A 111 -18.22 -15.02 7.35
CA ASP A 111 -19.19 -13.94 7.42
C ASP A 111 -18.58 -12.59 7.84
N LEU A 112 -17.53 -12.61 8.67
CA LEU A 112 -16.89 -11.41 9.17
C LEU A 112 -15.38 -11.63 9.34
N VAL A 113 -14.58 -10.83 8.65
CA VAL A 113 -13.13 -10.94 8.67
C VAL A 113 -12.49 -9.58 8.91
N VAL A 114 -11.36 -9.57 9.60
CA VAL A 114 -10.48 -8.42 9.67
C VAL A 114 -9.33 -8.62 8.71
N VAL A 115 -9.06 -7.63 7.90
CA VAL A 115 -8.03 -7.68 6.87
C VAL A 115 -7.11 -6.48 6.96
N GLY A 116 -5.88 -6.60 6.48
CA GLY A 116 -4.99 -5.45 6.45
C GLY A 116 -3.54 -5.84 6.31
N GLY A 117 -2.67 -5.18 7.08
CA GLY A 117 -1.26 -5.53 7.06
C GLY A 117 -0.40 -4.64 7.94
N VAL A 118 0.86 -5.03 8.05
CA VAL A 118 1.87 -4.36 8.86
C VAL A 118 3.24 -4.48 8.19
N GLU A 119 4.04 -3.44 8.36
CA GLU A 119 5.47 -3.50 8.11
C GLU A 119 6.19 -2.55 9.06
N SER A 120 7.23 -3.03 9.72
CA SER A 120 8.14 -2.23 10.55
C SER A 120 9.54 -2.29 9.95
N MET A 121 9.77 -1.41 8.97
CA MET A 121 11.00 -1.43 8.17
C MET A 121 12.21 -0.89 8.94
N SER A 122 11.97 -0.20 10.08
CA SER A 122 13.04 0.23 10.99
C SER A 122 13.61 -0.91 11.83
N ARG A 123 12.77 -1.95 12.10
CA ARG A 123 13.13 -3.11 12.95
C ARG A 123 13.50 -4.33 12.11
N VAL A 124 12.78 -4.56 11.03
CA VAL A 124 13.00 -5.67 10.09
C VAL A 124 13.29 -5.08 8.71
N PRO A 125 14.56 -4.90 8.35
CA PRO A 125 14.94 -4.31 7.07
C PRO A 125 14.39 -5.10 5.88
N MET A 126 14.01 -4.39 4.83
CA MET A 126 13.53 -4.98 3.58
C MET A 126 14.56 -5.98 3.02
N GLY A 127 14.10 -7.17 2.63
CA GLY A 127 14.95 -8.24 2.10
C GLY A 127 15.59 -9.13 3.18
N SER A 128 15.30 -8.92 4.48
CA SER A 128 15.80 -9.80 5.56
C SER A 128 15.26 -11.22 5.47
N ASP A 129 14.18 -11.43 4.73
CA ASP A 129 13.59 -12.75 4.44
C ASP A 129 14.37 -13.53 3.37
N GLY A 130 15.32 -12.90 2.68
CA GLY A 130 16.14 -13.53 1.65
C GLY A 130 15.37 -13.86 0.38
N GLY A 131 15.69 -15.02 -0.20
CA GLY A 131 15.00 -15.55 -1.36
C GLY A 131 15.86 -15.71 -2.61
N ALA A 132 15.61 -16.77 -3.37
CA ALA A 132 16.40 -17.14 -4.53
C ALA A 132 16.36 -16.07 -5.64
N TRP A 133 15.24 -15.36 -5.78
CA TRP A 133 15.06 -14.39 -6.87
C TRP A 133 16.17 -13.32 -6.92
N ALA A 134 16.58 -12.80 -5.76
CA ALA A 134 17.64 -11.79 -5.68
C ALA A 134 19.02 -12.39 -5.35
N LEU A 135 19.08 -13.52 -4.62
CA LEU A 135 20.31 -14.01 -4.00
C LEU A 135 20.91 -15.25 -4.68
N ASP A 136 20.12 -16.05 -5.37
CA ASP A 136 20.61 -17.20 -6.11
C ASP A 136 21.04 -16.78 -7.53
N PRO A 137 22.31 -17.00 -7.93
CA PRO A 137 22.83 -16.50 -9.20
C PRO A 137 22.12 -17.06 -10.43
N GLU A 138 21.71 -18.34 -10.40
CA GLU A 138 21.03 -18.99 -11.52
C GLU A 138 19.61 -18.43 -11.67
N THR A 139 18.83 -18.35 -10.57
CA THR A 139 17.48 -17.78 -10.55
C THR A 139 17.49 -16.31 -10.92
N ASN A 140 18.45 -15.54 -10.41
CA ASN A 140 18.63 -14.12 -10.69
C ASN A 140 18.87 -13.88 -12.19
N LEU A 141 19.82 -14.62 -12.78
CA LEU A 141 20.15 -14.52 -14.20
C LEU A 141 18.97 -14.95 -15.08
N HIS A 142 18.31 -16.05 -14.73
CA HIS A 142 17.17 -16.59 -15.50
C HIS A 142 15.96 -15.65 -15.49
N SER A 143 15.70 -15.01 -14.35
CA SER A 143 14.58 -14.08 -14.19
C SER A 143 14.89 -12.65 -14.68
N HIS A 144 16.09 -12.38 -15.16
CA HIS A 144 16.57 -11.04 -15.54
C HIS A 144 16.30 -10.01 -14.41
N PHE A 145 16.59 -10.41 -13.17
CA PHE A 145 16.33 -9.60 -12.00
C PHE A 145 17.01 -8.23 -12.09
N THR A 146 16.25 -7.18 -11.81
CA THR A 146 16.75 -5.83 -11.60
C THR A 146 16.17 -5.25 -10.30
N PRO A 147 16.92 -4.45 -9.55
CA PRO A 147 16.36 -3.70 -8.42
C PRO A 147 15.24 -2.78 -8.86
N GLN A 148 14.20 -2.61 -8.03
CA GLN A 148 13.02 -1.80 -8.36
C GLN A 148 13.34 -0.39 -8.86
N GLY A 149 14.36 0.26 -8.27
CA GLY A 149 14.74 1.61 -8.66
C GLY A 149 15.33 1.68 -10.07
N VAL A 150 16.06 0.65 -10.52
CA VAL A 150 16.54 0.54 -11.92
C VAL A 150 15.33 0.36 -12.84
N GLY A 151 14.35 -0.45 -12.48
CA GLY A 151 13.09 -0.58 -13.21
C GLY A 151 12.31 0.75 -13.29
N ALA A 152 12.27 1.52 -12.21
CA ALA A 152 11.64 2.84 -12.20
C ALA A 152 12.36 3.85 -13.12
N ASP A 153 13.69 3.85 -13.12
CA ASP A 153 14.50 4.67 -14.02
C ASP A 153 14.34 4.23 -15.48
N LEU A 154 14.21 2.92 -15.73
CA LEU A 154 13.88 2.39 -17.05
C LEU A 154 12.48 2.87 -17.53
N ILE A 155 11.48 2.89 -16.66
CA ILE A 155 10.16 3.49 -16.98
C ILE A 155 10.32 4.95 -17.36
N ALA A 156 11.03 5.74 -16.55
CA ALA A 156 11.25 7.14 -16.83
C ALA A 156 11.97 7.35 -18.17
N THR A 157 12.96 6.52 -18.49
CA THR A 157 13.69 6.55 -19.76
C THR A 157 12.79 6.25 -20.95
N LEU A 158 12.01 5.16 -20.88
CA LEU A 158 11.10 4.75 -21.98
C LEU A 158 9.98 5.75 -22.23
N GLU A 159 9.44 6.35 -21.16
CA GLU A 159 8.35 7.33 -21.26
C GLU A 159 8.81 8.76 -21.52
N GLY A 160 10.13 9.00 -21.45
CA GLY A 160 10.73 10.31 -21.64
C GLY A 160 10.53 11.26 -20.44
N PHE A 161 10.28 10.73 -19.24
CA PHE A 161 10.17 11.57 -18.04
C PHE A 161 11.53 12.05 -17.58
N SER A 162 11.66 13.37 -17.51
CA SER A 162 12.87 14.03 -17.01
C SER A 162 12.94 13.99 -15.48
N ARG A 163 14.11 14.34 -14.94
CA ARG A 163 14.28 14.58 -13.51
C ARG A 163 13.30 15.62 -12.97
N GLN A 164 13.05 16.68 -13.73
CA GLN A 164 12.13 17.73 -13.35
C GLN A 164 10.69 17.24 -13.26
N ASP A 165 10.26 16.35 -14.17
CA ASP A 165 8.90 15.80 -14.16
C ASP A 165 8.65 14.97 -12.90
N VAL A 166 9.59 14.08 -12.54
CA VAL A 166 9.46 13.22 -11.35
C VAL A 166 9.58 14.02 -10.05
N ASP A 167 10.42 15.06 -10.01
CA ASP A 167 10.52 15.96 -8.86
C ASP A 167 9.27 16.84 -8.71
N ALA A 168 8.67 17.31 -9.81
CA ALA A 168 7.42 18.08 -9.78
C ALA A 168 6.26 17.24 -9.24
N TYR A 169 6.15 15.98 -9.69
CA TYR A 169 5.16 15.06 -9.14
C TYR A 169 5.35 14.85 -7.63
N ALA A 170 6.60 14.63 -7.20
CA ALA A 170 6.93 14.43 -5.78
C ALA A 170 6.59 15.65 -4.92
N LEU A 171 6.87 16.86 -5.43
CA LEU A 171 6.50 18.10 -4.76
C LEU A 171 4.98 18.21 -4.59
N HIS A 172 4.19 17.89 -5.63
CA HIS A 172 2.74 17.90 -5.55
C HIS A 172 2.22 16.87 -4.52
N SER A 173 2.82 15.67 -4.43
CA SER A 173 2.48 14.69 -3.41
C SER A 173 2.72 15.23 -2.00
N GLN A 174 3.86 15.87 -1.74
CA GLN A 174 4.16 16.51 -0.46
C GLN A 174 3.16 17.62 -0.11
N GLN A 175 2.84 18.48 -1.06
CA GLN A 175 1.88 19.59 -0.87
C GLN A 175 0.47 19.08 -0.57
N LYS A 176 0.00 18.05 -1.33
CA LYS A 176 -1.30 17.41 -1.10
C LYS A 176 -1.35 16.79 0.30
N ALA A 177 -0.32 16.03 0.70
CA ALA A 177 -0.27 15.38 2.00
C ALA A 177 -0.20 16.38 3.17
N ALA A 178 0.59 17.45 3.03
CA ALA A 178 0.68 18.51 4.03
C ALA A 178 -0.67 19.22 4.23
N ARG A 179 -1.36 19.55 3.13
CA ARG A 179 -2.71 20.13 3.16
C ARG A 179 -3.69 19.17 3.82
N ALA A 180 -3.76 17.90 3.37
CA ALA A 180 -4.68 16.89 3.92
C ALA A 180 -4.47 16.67 5.43
N ARG A 181 -3.20 16.70 5.90
CA ARG A 181 -2.90 16.66 7.33
C ARG A 181 -3.43 17.89 8.06
N ALA A 182 -3.22 19.08 7.52
CA ALA A 182 -3.70 20.34 8.13
C ALA A 182 -5.22 20.42 8.17
N ASP A 183 -5.90 19.94 7.14
CA ASP A 183 -7.37 19.94 7.02
C ASP A 183 -8.04 18.79 7.80
N GLY A 184 -7.25 17.89 8.41
CA GLY A 184 -7.77 16.75 9.16
C GLY A 184 -8.36 15.62 8.30
N SER A 185 -8.04 15.54 7.01
CA SER A 185 -8.57 14.53 6.09
C SER A 185 -8.27 13.08 6.51
N PHE A 186 -7.24 12.87 7.32
CA PHE A 186 -6.89 11.54 7.84
C PHE A 186 -7.53 11.20 9.19
N SER A 187 -8.21 12.14 9.85
CA SER A 187 -8.68 11.98 11.23
C SER A 187 -9.66 10.82 11.43
N LYS A 188 -10.40 10.45 10.39
CA LYS A 188 -11.40 9.38 10.45
C LYS A 188 -10.77 8.00 10.59
N SER A 189 -9.69 7.72 9.89
CA SER A 189 -9.02 6.41 9.86
C SER A 189 -7.77 6.33 10.71
N LEU A 190 -7.15 7.46 11.06
CA LEU A 190 -5.89 7.49 11.78
C LEU A 190 -6.09 7.25 13.27
N VAL A 191 -5.39 6.23 13.80
CA VAL A 191 -5.36 5.88 15.23
C VAL A 191 -3.98 6.19 15.77
N PRO A 192 -3.85 7.12 16.74
CA PRO A 192 -2.57 7.41 17.38
C PRO A 192 -1.95 6.16 18.00
N VAL A 193 -0.64 6.03 17.87
CA VAL A 193 0.11 4.95 18.53
C VAL A 193 0.51 5.41 19.91
N GLN A 194 0.20 4.59 20.91
CA GLN A 194 0.48 4.84 22.32
C GLN A 194 1.40 3.76 22.90
N ASP A 195 2.13 4.11 23.94
CA ASP A 195 2.84 3.13 24.76
C ASP A 195 1.88 2.40 25.73
N GLN A 196 2.43 1.48 26.52
CA GLN A 196 1.67 0.72 27.53
C GLN A 196 1.05 1.58 28.64
N ASN A 197 1.49 2.83 28.81
CA ASN A 197 0.99 3.77 29.80
C ASN A 197 -0.02 4.77 29.21
N GLY A 198 -0.35 4.63 27.92
CA GLY A 198 -1.25 5.52 27.19
C GLY A 198 -0.60 6.82 26.71
N ILE A 199 0.73 6.94 26.78
CA ILE A 199 1.45 8.10 26.25
C ILE A 199 1.49 8.00 24.73
N ILE A 200 1.04 9.06 24.03
CA ILE A 200 1.09 9.13 22.57
C ILE A 200 2.54 9.19 22.12
N LEU A 201 2.96 8.21 21.32
CA LEU A 201 4.27 8.15 20.69
C LEU A 201 4.25 8.82 19.31
N LEU A 202 3.16 8.64 18.56
CA LEU A 202 2.97 9.25 17.25
C LEU A 202 1.47 9.38 16.95
N ASP A 203 1.04 10.57 16.49
CA ASP A 203 -0.35 10.89 16.14
C ASP A 203 -0.51 11.45 14.71
N HIS A 204 0.59 11.54 13.96
CA HIS A 204 0.59 12.05 12.58
C HIS A 204 1.65 11.33 11.72
N ASP A 205 1.52 11.38 10.39
CA ASP A 205 2.51 10.83 9.49
C ASP A 205 3.81 11.63 9.57
N GLU A 206 4.87 11.00 10.10
CA GLU A 206 6.15 11.64 10.45
C GLU A 206 6.97 12.06 9.22
N PHE A 207 6.69 11.46 8.05
CA PHE A 207 7.52 11.61 6.85
C PHE A 207 7.16 12.82 5.99
N ILE A 208 6.01 13.47 6.20
CA ILE A 208 5.53 14.60 5.40
C ILE A 208 6.45 15.83 5.58
N ARG A 209 6.93 16.37 4.46
CA ARG A 209 7.81 17.56 4.39
C ARG A 209 7.09 18.70 3.68
N ALA A 210 6.37 19.50 4.45
CA ALA A 210 5.58 20.61 3.93
C ALA A 210 6.43 21.74 3.29
N ASP A 211 7.69 21.82 3.65
CA ASP A 211 8.68 22.80 3.19
C ASP A 211 9.47 22.37 1.93
N SER A 212 9.09 21.26 1.31
CA SER A 212 9.73 20.75 0.09
C SER A 212 9.66 21.78 -1.04
N THR A 213 10.75 21.91 -1.81
CA THR A 213 10.84 22.77 -2.99
C THR A 213 11.47 22.04 -4.18
N LEU A 214 11.16 22.43 -5.41
CA LEU A 214 11.80 21.86 -6.61
C LEU A 214 13.32 22.05 -6.58
N GLU A 215 13.81 23.21 -6.11
CA GLU A 215 15.24 23.45 -5.97
C GLU A 215 15.90 22.49 -4.98
N GLY A 216 15.25 22.22 -3.83
CA GLY A 216 15.72 21.26 -2.83
C GLY A 216 15.76 19.84 -3.38
N LEU A 217 14.70 19.41 -4.06
CA LEU A 217 14.61 18.09 -4.70
C LEU A 217 15.67 17.95 -5.79
N GLY A 218 15.87 18.96 -6.63
CA GLY A 218 16.84 18.94 -7.71
C GLY A 218 18.30 18.77 -7.27
N LYS A 219 18.64 19.09 -6.01
CA LYS A 219 19.97 18.89 -5.43
C LYS A 219 20.28 17.46 -4.99
N LEU A 220 19.25 16.61 -4.90
CA LEU A 220 19.42 15.22 -4.49
C LEU A 220 20.09 14.40 -5.59
N LYS A 221 21.00 13.50 -5.20
CA LYS A 221 21.66 12.59 -6.15
C LYS A 221 20.76 11.42 -6.53
N PRO A 222 20.85 10.90 -7.76
CA PRO A 222 20.19 9.67 -8.15
C PRO A 222 20.55 8.51 -7.21
N SER A 223 19.54 7.74 -6.77
CA SER A 223 19.72 6.68 -5.79
C SER A 223 20.19 5.35 -6.40
N PHE A 224 19.92 5.14 -7.68
CA PHE A 224 20.08 3.82 -8.30
C PHE A 224 21.17 3.76 -9.38
N GLU A 225 21.82 4.87 -9.69
CA GLU A 225 22.91 4.95 -10.67
C GLU A 225 24.06 3.97 -10.33
N MET A 226 24.47 3.89 -9.06
CA MET A 226 25.50 2.95 -8.64
C MET A 226 25.08 1.49 -8.82
N MET A 227 23.81 1.15 -8.53
CA MET A 227 23.28 -0.20 -8.80
C MET A 227 23.29 -0.50 -10.29
N GLY A 228 22.90 0.47 -11.13
CA GLY A 228 22.98 0.35 -12.58
C GLY A 228 24.40 0.00 -13.04
N GLN A 229 25.40 0.75 -12.56
CA GLN A 229 26.83 0.53 -12.86
C GLN A 229 27.36 -0.83 -12.36
N MET A 230 26.77 -1.43 -11.33
CA MET A 230 27.10 -2.78 -10.86
C MET A 230 26.62 -3.90 -11.80
N GLY A 231 26.02 -3.57 -12.95
CA GLY A 231 25.59 -4.52 -13.98
C GLY A 231 24.09 -4.64 -14.17
N PHE A 232 23.26 -4.00 -13.31
CA PHE A 232 21.81 -4.10 -13.44
C PHE A 232 21.27 -3.32 -14.65
N ASP A 233 21.92 -2.22 -15.06
CA ASP A 233 21.62 -1.56 -16.34
C ASP A 233 21.86 -2.48 -17.51
N ALA A 234 23.00 -3.18 -17.55
CA ALA A 234 23.29 -4.13 -18.60
C ALA A 234 22.28 -5.29 -18.65
N THR A 235 21.78 -5.73 -17.49
CA THR A 235 20.71 -6.75 -17.43
C THR A 235 19.41 -6.20 -18.03
N ALA A 236 19.00 -5.01 -17.66
CA ALA A 236 17.80 -4.37 -18.18
C ALA A 236 17.90 -4.07 -19.69
N LEU A 237 19.04 -3.53 -20.15
CA LEU A 237 19.27 -3.21 -21.57
C LEU A 237 19.37 -4.45 -22.45
N ARG A 238 19.70 -5.62 -21.90
CA ARG A 238 19.65 -6.89 -22.65
C ARG A 238 18.20 -7.26 -23.01
N VAL A 239 17.24 -6.99 -22.12
CA VAL A 239 15.81 -7.20 -22.37
C VAL A 239 15.24 -6.06 -23.23
N TYR A 240 15.62 -4.83 -22.94
CA TYR A 240 15.16 -3.60 -23.62
C TYR A 240 16.24 -3.10 -24.58
N SER A 241 16.65 -3.92 -25.54
CA SER A 241 17.79 -3.67 -26.44
C SER A 241 17.66 -2.45 -27.36
N HIS A 242 16.46 -1.87 -27.48
CA HIS A 242 16.21 -0.63 -28.22
C HIS A 242 16.51 0.63 -27.38
N VAL A 243 16.79 0.49 -26.09
CA VAL A 243 17.20 1.57 -25.18
C VAL A 243 18.73 1.65 -25.15
N GLU A 244 19.30 2.80 -25.49
CA GLU A 244 20.75 2.97 -25.53
C GLU A 244 21.37 3.03 -24.12
N ARG A 245 20.69 3.71 -23.21
CA ARG A 245 21.10 3.87 -21.81
C ARG A 245 19.92 4.16 -20.89
N ILE A 246 20.03 3.84 -19.62
CA ILE A 246 19.05 4.20 -18.59
C ILE A 246 19.42 5.57 -18.01
N ASN A 247 18.47 6.51 -17.97
CA ASN A 247 18.61 7.81 -17.32
C ASN A 247 18.17 7.68 -15.86
N HIS A 248 19.11 7.77 -14.92
CA HIS A 248 18.81 7.71 -13.50
C HIS A 248 18.26 9.02 -12.99
N VAL A 249 16.96 9.07 -12.72
CA VAL A 249 16.23 10.28 -12.28
C VAL A 249 15.64 10.13 -10.88
N HIS A 250 15.52 8.90 -10.36
CA HIS A 250 14.93 8.68 -9.05
C HIS A 250 15.92 8.92 -7.92
N THR A 251 15.41 9.63 -6.90
CA THR A 251 16.14 10.03 -5.70
C THR A 251 15.31 9.72 -4.46
N PRO A 252 15.84 9.84 -3.24
CA PRO A 252 15.03 9.71 -2.04
C PRO A 252 13.86 10.70 -1.95
N GLY A 253 13.89 11.79 -2.74
CA GLY A 253 12.86 12.82 -2.73
C GLY A 253 11.67 12.54 -3.64
N ASN A 254 11.81 11.65 -4.64
CA ASN A 254 10.76 11.29 -5.61
C ASN A 254 10.48 9.78 -5.68
N SER A 255 10.87 9.08 -4.61
CA SER A 255 10.60 7.68 -4.32
C SER A 255 9.88 7.55 -2.97
N SER A 256 9.18 6.46 -2.76
CA SER A 256 8.49 6.23 -1.48
C SER A 256 9.45 6.14 -0.30
N GLY A 257 9.04 6.69 0.84
CA GLY A 257 9.82 6.61 2.07
C GLY A 257 9.76 5.22 2.72
N ILE A 258 10.88 4.81 3.33
CA ILE A 258 10.94 3.63 4.20
C ILE A 258 10.36 4.04 5.56
N VAL A 259 9.31 3.34 6.00
CA VAL A 259 8.54 3.69 7.21
C VAL A 259 7.98 2.45 7.91
N ASP A 260 7.51 2.67 9.14
CA ASP A 260 6.77 1.69 9.94
C ASP A 260 5.28 2.04 9.93
N GLY A 261 4.40 1.04 9.91
CA GLY A 261 2.97 1.28 10.01
C GLY A 261 2.12 0.02 9.84
N ALA A 262 0.85 0.14 10.24
CA ALA A 262 -0.16 -0.89 10.09
C ALA A 262 -1.48 -0.29 9.61
N ALA A 263 -2.32 -1.12 8.97
CA ALA A 263 -3.67 -0.75 8.56
C ALA A 263 -4.60 -1.95 8.65
N LEU A 264 -5.87 -1.73 9.00
CA LEU A 264 -6.90 -2.75 9.11
C LEU A 264 -8.21 -2.28 8.48
N MET A 265 -9.00 -3.24 7.98
CA MET A 265 -10.40 -3.08 7.60
C MET A 265 -11.25 -4.20 8.18
N LEU A 266 -12.49 -3.86 8.52
CA LEU A 266 -13.52 -4.84 8.87
C LEU A 266 -14.40 -5.09 7.65
N ILE A 267 -14.42 -6.33 7.18
CA ILE A 267 -15.19 -6.77 6.01
C ILE A 267 -16.14 -7.88 6.42
N GLY A 268 -17.39 -7.82 5.94
CA GLY A 268 -18.34 -8.89 6.23
C GLY A 268 -19.52 -8.92 5.27
N SER A 269 -20.39 -9.91 5.51
CA SER A 269 -21.66 -10.06 4.79
C SER A 269 -22.68 -9.02 5.28
N GLU A 270 -23.65 -8.67 4.43
CA GLU A 270 -24.74 -7.79 4.82
C GLU A 270 -25.55 -8.35 6.01
N ALA A 271 -25.79 -9.67 6.01
CA ALA A 271 -26.51 -10.34 7.06
C ALA A 271 -25.79 -10.22 8.41
N LYS A 272 -24.46 -10.46 8.42
CA LYS A 272 -23.65 -10.37 9.63
C LYS A 272 -23.55 -8.92 10.12
N GLY A 273 -23.32 -7.96 9.22
CA GLY A 273 -23.30 -6.55 9.56
C GLY A 273 -24.61 -6.10 10.21
N ARG A 274 -25.74 -6.48 9.64
CA ARG A 274 -27.08 -6.19 10.21
C ARG A 274 -27.28 -6.81 11.59
N ALA A 275 -26.86 -8.07 11.77
CA ALA A 275 -26.97 -8.77 13.06
C ALA A 275 -26.14 -8.09 14.17
N LEU A 276 -25.02 -7.48 13.82
CA LEU A 276 -24.12 -6.77 14.74
C LEU A 276 -24.37 -5.25 14.81
N GLY A 277 -25.37 -4.73 14.08
CA GLY A 277 -25.67 -3.30 14.05
C GLY A 277 -24.63 -2.44 13.33
N LEU A 278 -23.74 -3.07 12.54
CA LEU A 278 -22.71 -2.37 11.78
C LEU A 278 -23.29 -1.69 10.55
N GLN A 279 -22.86 -0.46 10.29
CA GLN A 279 -23.29 0.28 9.10
C GLN A 279 -22.26 0.11 7.97
N PRO A 280 -22.67 -0.37 6.80
CA PRO A 280 -21.76 -0.52 5.68
C PRO A 280 -21.37 0.85 5.11
N ARG A 281 -20.08 1.06 4.87
CA ARG A 281 -19.51 2.27 4.27
C ARG A 281 -19.33 2.14 2.76
N ALA A 282 -18.91 0.96 2.31
CA ALA A 282 -18.72 0.64 0.91
C ALA A 282 -18.92 -0.85 0.64
N ARG A 283 -19.09 -1.20 -0.65
CA ARG A 283 -18.95 -2.58 -1.11
C ARG A 283 -17.71 -2.76 -2.00
N ILE A 284 -17.10 -3.92 -1.95
CA ILE A 284 -16.03 -4.30 -2.87
C ILE A 284 -16.68 -4.81 -4.17
N VAL A 285 -16.49 -4.06 -5.25
CA VAL A 285 -17.12 -4.32 -6.55
C VAL A 285 -16.35 -5.37 -7.34
N ALA A 286 -15.05 -5.14 -7.52
CA ALA A 286 -14.18 -6.03 -8.28
C ALA A 286 -12.74 -5.97 -7.78
N THR A 287 -12.05 -7.08 -7.95
CA THR A 287 -10.62 -7.22 -7.67
C THR A 287 -9.90 -7.84 -8.85
N ALA A 288 -8.64 -7.45 -9.07
CA ALA A 288 -7.83 -8.03 -10.12
C ALA A 288 -6.35 -8.08 -9.73
N VAL A 289 -5.69 -9.15 -10.13
CA VAL A 289 -4.24 -9.27 -10.13
C VAL A 289 -3.77 -9.59 -11.55
N THR A 290 -2.56 -9.16 -11.89
CA THR A 290 -1.93 -9.40 -13.18
C THR A 290 -0.42 -9.47 -13.01
N SER A 291 0.29 -9.83 -14.08
CA SER A 291 1.74 -9.75 -14.16
C SER A 291 2.14 -9.15 -15.51
N THR A 292 3.25 -8.44 -15.51
CA THR A 292 3.92 -7.85 -16.68
C THR A 292 5.37 -8.29 -16.67
N ASP A 293 6.22 -7.70 -17.52
CA ASP A 293 7.66 -8.00 -17.55
C ASP A 293 8.33 -7.75 -16.19
N PRO A 294 8.97 -8.77 -15.58
CA PRO A 294 9.59 -8.65 -14.27
C PRO A 294 10.85 -7.76 -14.26
N THR A 295 11.50 -7.52 -15.42
CA THR A 295 12.70 -6.69 -15.49
C THR A 295 12.37 -5.21 -15.25
N ILE A 296 11.36 -4.66 -15.94
CA ILE A 296 10.86 -3.30 -15.70
C ILE A 296 10.00 -3.25 -14.44
N MET A 297 9.41 -4.35 -14.06
CA MET A 297 8.74 -4.67 -12.80
C MET A 297 7.47 -3.84 -12.48
N LEU A 298 7.50 -2.53 -12.65
CA LEU A 298 6.54 -1.62 -11.98
C LEU A 298 5.38 -1.16 -12.89
N THR A 299 5.13 -1.85 -14.00
CA THR A 299 4.10 -1.48 -14.99
C THR A 299 2.73 -2.17 -14.77
N GLY A 300 2.60 -2.94 -13.70
CA GLY A 300 1.39 -3.71 -13.37
C GLY A 300 0.10 -2.93 -13.09
N PRO A 301 0.11 -1.67 -12.59
CA PRO A 301 -1.10 -0.94 -12.21
C PRO A 301 -2.12 -0.78 -13.34
N ALA A 302 -1.72 -0.34 -14.53
CA ALA A 302 -2.64 -0.11 -15.65
C ALA A 302 -3.34 -1.41 -16.14
N PRO A 303 -2.62 -2.52 -16.43
CA PRO A 303 -3.29 -3.76 -16.80
C PRO A 303 -4.15 -4.37 -15.69
N ALA A 304 -3.77 -4.24 -14.42
CA ALA A 304 -4.61 -4.66 -13.29
C ALA A 304 -5.90 -3.85 -13.23
N THR A 305 -5.82 -2.53 -13.42
CA THR A 305 -6.96 -1.62 -13.47
C THR A 305 -7.91 -1.97 -14.61
N ARG A 306 -7.39 -2.15 -15.84
CA ARG A 306 -8.23 -2.56 -16.99
C ARG A 306 -8.95 -3.88 -16.72
N LYS A 307 -8.28 -4.84 -16.10
CA LYS A 307 -8.87 -6.13 -15.73
C LYS A 307 -9.95 -5.98 -14.65
N ALA A 308 -9.76 -5.12 -13.66
CA ALA A 308 -10.74 -4.85 -12.62
C ALA A 308 -11.98 -4.14 -13.19
N LEU A 309 -11.79 -3.13 -14.05
CA LEU A 309 -12.86 -2.42 -14.74
C LEU A 309 -13.71 -3.37 -15.60
N ALA A 310 -13.07 -4.21 -16.39
CA ALA A 310 -13.77 -5.21 -17.21
C ALA A 310 -14.63 -6.17 -16.37
N LYS A 311 -14.11 -6.63 -15.22
CA LYS A 311 -14.88 -7.47 -14.27
C LYS A 311 -16.05 -6.73 -13.65
N ALA A 312 -15.91 -5.44 -13.40
CA ALA A 312 -16.95 -4.59 -12.82
C ALA A 312 -18.00 -4.17 -13.85
N GLY A 313 -17.73 -4.29 -15.15
CA GLY A 313 -18.55 -3.71 -16.22
C GLY A 313 -18.52 -2.17 -16.23
N LEU A 314 -17.40 -1.59 -15.75
CA LEU A 314 -17.17 -0.16 -15.66
C LEU A 314 -16.12 0.29 -16.68
N ARG A 315 -16.19 1.57 -17.05
CA ARG A 315 -15.17 2.27 -17.83
C ARG A 315 -14.30 3.12 -16.89
N VAL A 316 -13.17 3.59 -17.36
CA VAL A 316 -12.26 4.43 -16.57
C VAL A 316 -12.91 5.76 -16.13
N GLU A 317 -13.78 6.32 -16.97
CA GLU A 317 -14.52 7.55 -16.71
C GLU A 317 -15.55 7.41 -15.57
N ASP A 318 -16.01 6.18 -15.30
CA ASP A 318 -16.97 5.89 -14.24
C ASP A 318 -16.31 5.92 -12.85
N ILE A 319 -14.95 5.94 -12.78
CA ILE A 319 -14.21 6.05 -11.54
C ILE A 319 -14.00 7.51 -11.17
N ASP A 320 -14.44 7.87 -9.97
CA ASP A 320 -14.35 9.24 -9.46
C ASP A 320 -12.96 9.58 -8.94
N LEU A 321 -12.34 8.66 -8.18
CA LEU A 321 -11.02 8.84 -7.56
C LEU A 321 -10.15 7.59 -7.71
N PHE A 322 -8.84 7.82 -7.81
CA PHE A 322 -7.82 6.78 -7.87
C PHE A 322 -6.79 6.95 -6.76
N GLU A 323 -6.49 5.86 -6.07
CA GLU A 323 -5.32 5.75 -5.20
C GLU A 323 -4.31 4.80 -5.85
N VAL A 324 -3.21 5.38 -6.32
CA VAL A 324 -2.11 4.67 -6.99
C VAL A 324 -0.89 4.74 -6.10
N ASN A 325 -0.40 3.60 -5.63
CA ASN A 325 0.77 3.62 -4.75
C ASN A 325 1.97 4.29 -5.43
N GLU A 326 2.52 5.30 -4.77
CA GLU A 326 3.66 6.07 -5.22
C GLU A 326 4.98 5.40 -4.83
N ALA A 327 5.23 4.17 -5.31
CA ALA A 327 6.54 3.55 -5.08
C ALA A 327 7.66 4.44 -5.65
N PHE A 328 7.43 4.99 -6.83
CA PHE A 328 8.26 5.96 -7.54
C PHE A 328 7.36 6.90 -8.36
N ALA A 329 7.79 8.14 -8.56
CA ALA A 329 7.01 9.13 -9.32
C ALA A 329 6.70 8.65 -10.76
N SER A 330 7.67 8.02 -11.45
CA SER A 330 7.49 7.52 -12.82
C SER A 330 6.38 6.49 -12.95
N VAL A 331 6.13 5.69 -11.90
CA VAL A 331 5.06 4.67 -11.88
C VAL A 331 3.70 5.32 -11.98
N VAL A 332 3.46 6.38 -11.21
CA VAL A 332 2.17 7.08 -11.21
C VAL A 332 2.00 7.91 -12.47
N LEU A 333 3.05 8.61 -12.92
CA LEU A 333 3.04 9.36 -14.18
C LEU A 333 2.70 8.44 -15.37
N LYS A 334 3.33 7.25 -15.41
CA LYS A 334 3.01 6.25 -16.43
C LYS A 334 1.57 5.76 -16.34
N PHE A 335 1.08 5.46 -15.14
CA PHE A 335 -0.31 5.03 -14.93
C PHE A 335 -1.32 6.08 -15.43
N ILE A 336 -1.11 7.35 -15.09
CA ILE A 336 -1.94 8.47 -15.55
C ILE A 336 -1.96 8.54 -17.09
N LYS A 337 -0.79 8.43 -17.71
CA LYS A 337 -0.63 8.42 -19.18
C LYS A 337 -1.31 7.21 -19.83
N ASP A 338 -1.05 5.99 -19.32
CA ASP A 338 -1.57 4.73 -19.87
C ASP A 338 -3.09 4.61 -19.79
N MET A 339 -3.69 5.23 -18.76
CA MET A 339 -5.13 5.18 -18.51
C MET A 339 -5.85 6.45 -18.99
N ALA A 340 -5.11 7.46 -19.47
CA ALA A 340 -5.63 8.77 -19.90
C ALA A 340 -6.52 9.42 -18.82
N ILE A 341 -6.06 9.41 -17.57
CA ILE A 341 -6.81 9.91 -16.40
C ILE A 341 -6.43 11.35 -16.10
N ASP A 342 -7.40 12.13 -15.60
CA ASP A 342 -7.14 13.44 -15.02
C ASP A 342 -6.25 13.31 -13.76
N PRO A 343 -5.06 13.94 -13.73
CA PRO A 343 -4.16 13.88 -12.58
C PRO A 343 -4.79 14.39 -11.26
N ASP A 344 -5.80 15.26 -11.35
CA ASP A 344 -6.48 15.80 -10.16
C ASP A 344 -7.39 14.77 -9.47
N LYS A 345 -7.70 13.66 -10.14
CA LYS A 345 -8.42 12.53 -9.54
C LYS A 345 -7.50 11.51 -8.86
N VAL A 346 -6.16 11.67 -8.97
CA VAL A 346 -5.18 10.71 -8.50
C VAL A 346 -4.51 11.20 -7.23
N ASN A 347 -4.49 10.35 -6.20
CA ASN A 347 -3.80 10.59 -4.93
C ASN A 347 -4.09 12.00 -4.39
N VAL A 348 -5.39 12.29 -4.21
CA VAL A 348 -5.86 13.65 -3.90
C VAL A 348 -5.35 14.18 -2.56
N ASN A 349 -4.94 13.28 -1.66
CA ASN A 349 -4.34 13.58 -0.35
C ASN A 349 -2.83 13.30 -0.30
N GLY A 350 -2.15 13.27 -1.46
CA GLY A 350 -0.77 12.81 -1.55
C GLY A 350 -0.67 11.29 -1.38
N GLY A 351 0.54 10.75 -1.42
CA GLY A 351 0.76 9.30 -1.39
C GLY A 351 2.06 8.90 -0.69
N SER A 352 2.59 7.77 -1.08
CA SER A 352 3.74 7.13 -0.40
C SER A 352 5.06 7.89 -0.55
N ILE A 353 5.22 8.78 -1.53
CA ILE A 353 6.38 9.68 -1.62
C ILE A 353 6.38 10.63 -0.43
N ALA A 354 5.22 11.17 -0.08
CA ALA A 354 5.08 12.09 1.03
C ALA A 354 4.95 11.40 2.40
N MET A 355 4.21 10.29 2.46
CA MET A 355 3.85 9.65 3.73
C MET A 355 4.63 8.37 4.02
N GLY A 356 5.32 7.80 3.03
CA GLY A 356 6.03 6.53 3.14
C GLY A 356 5.19 5.30 2.75
N HIS A 357 5.88 4.16 2.64
CA HIS A 357 5.34 2.90 2.11
C HIS A 357 5.66 1.73 3.04
N PRO A 358 4.90 1.54 4.16
CA PRO A 358 5.03 0.33 4.96
C PRO A 358 4.44 -0.83 4.14
N LEU A 359 5.33 -1.64 3.52
CA LEU A 359 5.01 -2.52 2.39
C LEU A 359 3.74 -3.36 2.60
N GLY A 360 3.68 -4.10 3.70
CA GLY A 360 2.55 -4.98 4.02
C GLY A 360 1.24 -4.24 4.32
N ALA A 361 1.31 -3.00 4.80
CA ALA A 361 0.14 -2.23 5.22
C ALA A 361 -0.43 -1.32 4.12
N THR A 362 0.40 -0.88 3.18
CA THR A 362 0.06 0.23 2.28
C THR A 362 -1.22 0.00 1.50
N GLY A 363 -1.42 -1.20 0.95
CA GLY A 363 -2.59 -1.47 0.11
C GLY A 363 -3.91 -1.30 0.84
N CYS A 364 -3.99 -1.72 2.11
CA CYS A 364 -5.15 -1.49 2.97
C CYS A 364 -5.28 -0.01 3.35
N ALA A 365 -4.17 0.66 3.67
CA ALA A 365 -4.17 2.07 4.07
C ALA A 365 -4.66 3.00 2.95
N ILE A 366 -4.20 2.81 1.71
CA ILE A 366 -4.64 3.65 0.58
C ILE A 366 -6.10 3.40 0.21
N LEU A 367 -6.59 2.14 0.33
CA LEU A 367 -8.01 1.85 0.12
C LEU A 367 -8.88 2.51 1.19
N GLY A 368 -8.42 2.57 2.45
CA GLY A 368 -9.08 3.30 3.53
C GLY A 368 -9.12 4.81 3.28
N THR A 369 -8.00 5.40 2.84
CA THR A 369 -7.93 6.82 2.43
C THR A 369 -8.90 7.11 1.28
N LEU A 370 -8.95 6.24 0.27
CA LEU A 370 -9.88 6.35 -0.85
C LEU A 370 -11.33 6.34 -0.38
N LEU A 371 -11.68 5.42 0.53
CA LEU A 371 -13.02 5.33 1.09
C LEU A 371 -13.41 6.60 1.85
N ASP A 372 -12.53 7.12 2.70
CA ASP A 372 -12.76 8.35 3.47
C ASP A 372 -12.99 9.56 2.52
N GLU A 373 -12.25 9.64 1.41
CA GLU A 373 -12.42 10.70 0.41
C GLU A 373 -13.70 10.56 -0.41
N LEU A 374 -14.09 9.35 -0.79
CA LEU A 374 -15.37 9.12 -1.45
C LEU A 374 -16.55 9.56 -0.57
N GLU A 375 -16.47 9.31 0.73
CA GLU A 375 -17.51 9.76 1.67
C GLU A 375 -17.51 11.29 1.83
N THR A 376 -16.33 11.88 2.06
CA THR A 376 -16.17 13.32 2.27
C THR A 376 -16.67 14.13 1.08
N ARG A 377 -16.35 13.68 -0.14
CA ARG A 377 -16.73 14.33 -1.39
C ARG A 377 -18.10 13.85 -1.95
N ARG A 378 -18.73 12.87 -1.29
CA ARG A 378 -19.99 12.25 -1.74
C ARG A 378 -19.90 11.66 -3.15
N LEU A 379 -18.74 11.09 -3.47
CA LEU A 379 -18.46 10.41 -4.73
C LEU A 379 -18.83 8.93 -4.61
N ARG A 380 -18.89 8.21 -5.73
CA ARG A 380 -19.43 6.85 -5.77
C ARG A 380 -18.38 5.79 -5.91
N PHE A 381 -17.58 5.82 -6.98
CA PHE A 381 -16.63 4.77 -7.30
C PHE A 381 -15.19 5.21 -7.07
N GLY A 382 -14.42 4.35 -6.43
CA GLY A 382 -12.99 4.53 -6.27
C GLY A 382 -12.21 3.28 -6.63
N LEU A 383 -10.97 3.46 -7.07
CA LEU A 383 -10.06 2.39 -7.45
C LEU A 383 -8.70 2.59 -6.77
N ALA A 384 -8.25 1.55 -6.04
CA ALA A 384 -6.90 1.47 -5.51
C ALA A 384 -6.06 0.47 -6.31
N THR A 385 -4.80 0.83 -6.62
CA THR A 385 -3.88 -0.02 -7.38
C THR A 385 -2.43 0.16 -6.92
N LEU A 386 -1.65 -0.91 -7.02
CA LEU A 386 -0.22 -0.93 -6.69
C LEU A 386 0.58 -1.67 -7.77
N CYS A 387 1.79 -1.18 -8.01
CA CYS A 387 2.85 -1.97 -8.61
C CYS A 387 3.43 -2.93 -7.56
N VAL A 388 3.94 -4.06 -7.99
CA VAL A 388 4.32 -5.16 -7.11
C VAL A 388 5.63 -5.78 -7.60
N GLY A 389 6.49 -6.17 -6.69
CA GLY A 389 7.71 -6.91 -7.00
C GLY A 389 7.45 -8.09 -7.94
N GLY A 390 8.41 -8.39 -8.82
CA GLY A 390 8.27 -9.47 -9.81
C GLY A 390 7.39 -9.15 -11.02
N GLY A 391 7.07 -7.88 -11.27
CA GLY A 391 6.27 -7.46 -12.41
C GLY A 391 4.76 -7.58 -12.20
N MET A 392 4.31 -7.85 -10.99
CA MET A 392 2.87 -7.98 -10.72
C MET A 392 2.18 -6.62 -10.56
N GLY A 393 0.85 -6.64 -10.69
CA GLY A 393 -0.04 -5.53 -10.40
C GLY A 393 -1.33 -6.00 -9.75
N ILE A 394 -1.93 -5.15 -8.94
CA ILE A 394 -3.18 -5.41 -8.24
C ILE A 394 -4.10 -4.20 -8.34
N ALA A 395 -5.41 -4.42 -8.40
CA ALA A 395 -6.41 -3.36 -8.35
C ALA A 395 -7.67 -3.82 -7.62
N THR A 396 -8.29 -2.91 -6.88
CA THR A 396 -9.55 -3.11 -6.17
C THR A 396 -10.46 -1.92 -6.42
N ILE A 397 -11.70 -2.18 -6.84
CA ILE A 397 -12.75 -1.17 -7.03
C ILE A 397 -13.73 -1.28 -5.88
N ILE A 398 -14.02 -0.14 -5.26
CA ILE A 398 -15.04 0.00 -4.23
C ILE A 398 -16.15 0.96 -4.68
N GLU A 399 -17.34 0.74 -4.18
CA GLU A 399 -18.47 1.64 -4.34
C GLU A 399 -18.94 2.09 -2.97
N ARG A 400 -18.94 3.41 -2.72
CA ARG A 400 -19.51 4.00 -1.50
C ARG A 400 -21.01 3.77 -1.44
N LEU A 401 -21.52 3.43 -0.27
CA LEU A 401 -22.96 3.21 0.00
C LEU A 401 -23.61 4.42 0.65
#